data_d237dad54b167aa09e50c711986ebe5c
#
_entry.id   d237dad54b167aa09e50c711986ebe5c
#
_cell.length_a   1.000
_cell.length_b   1.000
_cell.length_c   1.000
_cell.angle_alpha   90.00
_cell.angle_beta   90.00
_cell.angle_gamma   90.00
#
_symmetry.space_group_name_H-M   'P 1'
#
loop_
_entity.id
_entity.type
_entity.pdbx_description
1 polymer ?
#
loop_
_entity_poly.entity_id
_entity_poly.type
_entity_poly.pdbx_seq_one_letter_code
_entity_poly.pdbx_strand_id
1 'polypeptide(L)'
;MGTGIAETAAVAGIPVIVRDVDDAALGRARERIDASLARAVRGGKLDEAQAGAVREQIELTTRLEAIAQADLVIEAVPEDEHLKLEVMGAIDGVVRDEAIVASNTSSIPIAELAQAIRDPSRVLGLHFFSPVPVMMLVEVVIALDTSERTVARAKRFVERLGKRPIETKDRSGFIVNMLLVPYLTAAVRMYEDGFASCADIDNGMRLGCGHPMGPLTLCDFIGLDVLYAVCDSLYEEFKRDEYAPPPLMKRMVASGRLGRKSGRGFYEYEHR
;
A
#
# COMPACT_ATOMS: atom_id res chain seq x y z
N MET A 1 -6.04 -0.35 2.09
CA MET A 1 -4.83 -1.06 2.62
C MET A 1 -5.07 -1.57 4.03
N GLY A 2 -5.50 -0.77 5.00
CA GLY A 2 -5.64 -1.14 6.41
C GLY A 2 -6.39 -2.46 6.68
N THR A 3 -7.52 -2.71 6.01
CA THR A 3 -8.27 -3.97 6.15
C THR A 3 -7.46 -5.21 5.74
N GLY A 4 -6.67 -5.11 4.67
CA GLY A 4 -5.81 -6.21 4.22
C GLY A 4 -4.63 -6.46 5.16
N ILE A 5 -4.08 -5.40 5.77
CA ILE A 5 -3.03 -5.52 6.79
C ILE A 5 -3.62 -6.20 8.04
N ALA A 6 -4.79 -5.75 8.49
CA ALA A 6 -5.50 -6.32 9.62
C ALA A 6 -5.83 -7.81 9.43
N GLU A 7 -6.41 -8.17 8.28
CA GLU A 7 -6.69 -9.56 7.90
C GLU A 7 -5.41 -10.42 7.93
N THR A 8 -4.32 -9.91 7.33
CA THR A 8 -3.05 -10.66 7.28
C THR A 8 -2.47 -10.88 8.68
N ALA A 9 -2.57 -9.89 9.56
CA ALA A 9 -2.12 -10.02 10.94
C ALA A 9 -2.99 -11.02 11.73
N ALA A 10 -4.30 -10.95 11.57
CA ALA A 10 -5.23 -11.89 12.22
C ALA A 10 -5.04 -13.34 11.74
N VAL A 11 -4.78 -13.55 10.44
CA VAL A 11 -4.42 -14.89 9.89
C VAL A 11 -3.13 -15.42 10.52
N ALA A 12 -2.18 -14.55 10.88
CA ALA A 12 -0.96 -14.93 11.58
C ALA A 12 -1.15 -15.12 13.11
N GLY A 13 -2.39 -15.09 13.60
CA GLY A 13 -2.74 -15.25 15.02
C GLY A 13 -2.34 -14.05 15.87
N ILE A 14 -2.31 -12.86 15.32
CA ILE A 14 -2.02 -11.61 16.02
C ILE A 14 -3.35 -10.89 16.28
N PRO A 15 -3.71 -10.56 17.52
CA PRO A 15 -4.87 -9.73 17.82
C PRO A 15 -4.74 -8.35 17.18
N VAL A 16 -5.81 -7.87 16.55
CA VAL A 16 -5.80 -6.63 15.77
C VAL A 16 -6.96 -5.73 16.19
N ILE A 17 -6.67 -4.47 16.39
CA ILE A 17 -7.66 -3.42 16.53
C ILE A 17 -7.63 -2.58 15.25
N VAL A 18 -8.76 -2.48 14.57
CA VAL A 18 -8.95 -1.57 13.43
C VAL A 18 -9.75 -0.37 13.93
N ARG A 19 -9.10 0.78 13.90
CA ARG A 19 -9.76 2.05 14.24
C ARG A 19 -10.06 2.82 12.95
N ASP A 20 -11.27 3.31 12.83
CA ASP A 20 -11.65 4.23 11.76
C ASP A 20 -12.50 5.39 12.30
N VAL A 21 -12.77 6.39 11.46
CA VAL A 21 -13.38 7.67 11.88
C VAL A 21 -14.84 7.51 12.31
N ASP A 22 -15.58 6.61 11.68
CA ASP A 22 -17.02 6.40 11.93
C ASP A 22 -17.47 4.94 11.72
N ASP A 23 -18.67 4.62 12.16
CA ASP A 23 -19.26 3.29 12.05
C ASP A 23 -19.52 2.86 10.60
N ALA A 24 -19.74 3.81 9.70
CA ALA A 24 -19.92 3.51 8.27
C ALA A 24 -18.60 3.03 7.64
N ALA A 25 -17.46 3.64 8.01
CA ALA A 25 -16.15 3.19 7.60
C ALA A 25 -15.82 1.80 8.19
N LEU A 26 -16.16 1.55 9.45
CA LEU A 26 -16.02 0.24 10.10
C LEU A 26 -16.92 -0.82 9.44
N GLY A 27 -18.14 -0.47 9.04
CA GLY A 27 -19.02 -1.35 8.27
C GLY A 27 -18.39 -1.78 6.96
N ARG A 28 -17.87 -0.82 6.18
CA ARG A 28 -17.14 -1.11 4.93
C ARG A 28 -15.86 -1.94 5.16
N ALA A 29 -15.17 -1.70 6.29
CA ALA A 29 -13.99 -2.49 6.66
C ALA A 29 -14.38 -3.95 6.91
N ARG A 30 -15.44 -4.20 7.68
CA ARG A 30 -16.00 -5.55 7.94
C ARG A 30 -16.36 -6.26 6.64
N GLU A 31 -17.14 -5.61 5.77
CA GLU A 31 -17.54 -6.18 4.48
C GLU A 31 -16.33 -6.60 3.61
N ARG A 32 -15.29 -5.77 3.58
CA ARG A 32 -14.06 -6.06 2.81
C ARG A 32 -13.31 -7.26 3.38
N ILE A 33 -13.18 -7.35 4.71
CA ILE A 33 -12.55 -8.48 5.38
C ILE A 33 -13.35 -9.76 5.11
N ASP A 34 -14.67 -9.74 5.31
CA ASP A 34 -15.53 -10.90 5.07
C ASP A 34 -15.49 -11.38 3.62
N ALA A 35 -15.54 -10.46 2.67
CA ALA A 35 -15.41 -10.79 1.24
C ALA A 35 -14.03 -11.39 0.90
N SER A 36 -12.97 -10.93 1.57
CA SER A 36 -11.62 -11.46 1.37
C SER A 36 -11.49 -12.87 1.96
N LEU A 37 -11.94 -13.08 3.19
CA LEU A 37 -11.95 -14.40 3.84
C LEU A 37 -12.79 -15.41 3.06
N ALA A 38 -13.99 -15.01 2.58
CA ALA A 38 -14.80 -15.86 1.74
C ALA A 38 -14.10 -16.27 0.43
N ARG A 39 -13.30 -15.39 -0.17
CA ARG A 39 -12.46 -15.76 -1.32
C ARG A 39 -11.34 -16.73 -0.93
N ALA A 40 -10.73 -16.55 0.24
CA ALA A 40 -9.70 -17.46 0.74
C ALA A 40 -10.25 -18.88 1.00
N VAL A 41 -11.45 -18.97 1.57
CA VAL A 41 -12.16 -20.26 1.78
C VAL A 41 -12.50 -20.92 0.44
N ARG A 42 -13.13 -20.18 -0.49
CA ARG A 42 -13.42 -20.73 -1.84
C ARG A 42 -12.16 -21.18 -2.59
N GLY A 43 -11.04 -20.51 -2.36
CA GLY A 43 -9.73 -20.85 -2.94
C GLY A 43 -8.96 -21.95 -2.19
N GLY A 44 -9.54 -22.54 -1.13
CA GLY A 44 -8.90 -23.60 -0.34
C GLY A 44 -7.69 -23.16 0.48
N LYS A 45 -7.52 -21.86 0.72
CA LYS A 45 -6.43 -21.30 1.53
C LYS A 45 -6.75 -21.31 3.03
N LEU A 46 -8.02 -21.24 3.37
CA LEU A 46 -8.55 -21.33 4.73
C LEU A 46 -9.78 -22.24 4.69
N ASP A 47 -10.09 -22.86 5.82
CA ASP A 47 -11.41 -23.45 6.06
C ASP A 47 -12.34 -22.46 6.78
N GLU A 48 -13.64 -22.81 6.92
CA GLU A 48 -14.63 -21.93 7.57
C GLU A 48 -14.31 -21.67 9.05
N ALA A 49 -13.78 -22.66 9.76
CA ALA A 49 -13.40 -22.51 11.17
C ALA A 49 -12.23 -21.55 11.33
N GLN A 50 -11.21 -21.66 10.47
CA GLN A 50 -10.09 -20.73 10.41
C GLN A 50 -10.55 -19.31 10.06
N ALA A 51 -11.45 -19.15 9.07
CA ALA A 51 -12.01 -17.85 8.74
C ALA A 51 -12.82 -17.24 9.90
N GLY A 52 -13.54 -18.06 10.66
CA GLY A 52 -14.22 -17.65 11.90
C GLY A 52 -13.24 -17.15 12.96
N ALA A 53 -12.18 -17.91 13.23
CA ALA A 53 -11.14 -17.53 14.19
C ALA A 53 -10.42 -16.22 13.80
N VAL A 54 -10.19 -16.00 12.51
CA VAL A 54 -9.60 -14.73 12.02
C VAL A 54 -10.52 -13.54 12.32
N ARG A 55 -11.84 -13.68 12.15
CA ARG A 55 -12.80 -12.62 12.48
C ARG A 55 -12.78 -12.26 13.96
N GLU A 56 -12.67 -13.25 14.84
CA GLU A 56 -12.60 -13.06 16.29
C GLU A 56 -11.32 -12.36 16.75
N GLN A 57 -10.24 -12.43 15.97
CA GLN A 57 -8.98 -11.71 16.23
C GLN A 57 -9.06 -10.22 15.88
N ILE A 58 -10.12 -9.73 15.21
CA ILE A 58 -10.20 -8.36 14.72
C ILE A 58 -11.31 -7.60 15.48
N GLU A 59 -10.90 -6.67 16.31
CA GLU A 59 -11.77 -5.68 16.94
C GLU A 59 -11.92 -4.46 16.01
N LEU A 60 -13.16 -3.99 15.80
CA LEU A 60 -13.45 -2.78 15.05
C LEU A 60 -13.97 -1.69 16.00
N THR A 61 -13.38 -0.50 15.98
CA THR A 61 -13.76 0.57 16.91
C THR A 61 -13.53 1.97 16.34
N THR A 62 -14.33 2.94 16.77
CA THR A 62 -14.09 4.37 16.51
C THR A 62 -13.22 5.04 17.58
N ARG A 63 -13.05 4.37 18.74
CA ARG A 63 -12.34 4.94 19.88
C ARG A 63 -10.83 4.82 19.71
N LEU A 64 -10.13 5.95 19.80
CA LEU A 64 -8.68 5.99 19.67
C LEU A 64 -8.00 5.32 20.87
N GLU A 65 -8.58 5.45 22.08
CA GLU A 65 -8.01 4.90 23.32
C GLU A 65 -7.91 3.37 23.31
N ALA A 66 -8.66 2.70 22.43
CA ALA A 66 -8.59 1.25 22.29
C ALA A 66 -7.19 0.76 21.88
N ILE A 67 -6.39 1.59 21.16
CA ILE A 67 -5.04 1.23 20.75
C ILE A 67 -3.97 1.51 21.81
N ALA A 68 -4.33 1.99 23.01
CA ALA A 68 -3.38 2.41 24.04
C ALA A 68 -2.36 1.32 24.43
N GLN A 69 -2.74 0.05 24.36
CA GLN A 69 -1.88 -1.09 24.70
C GLN A 69 -1.23 -1.77 23.48
N ALA A 70 -1.38 -1.20 22.28
CA ALA A 70 -0.76 -1.76 21.08
C ALA A 70 0.77 -1.71 21.14
N ASP A 71 1.43 -2.77 20.68
CA ASP A 71 2.89 -2.85 20.53
C ASP A 71 3.38 -2.21 19.23
N LEU A 72 2.50 -2.17 18.24
CA LEU A 72 2.71 -1.61 16.91
C LEU A 72 1.40 -1.03 16.39
N VAL A 73 1.44 0.20 15.93
CA VAL A 73 0.33 0.84 15.21
C VAL A 73 0.78 1.13 13.78
N ILE A 74 -0.07 0.78 12.81
CA ILE A 74 0.19 1.04 11.39
C ILE A 74 -0.87 2.01 10.88
N GLU A 75 -0.47 3.23 10.59
CA GLU A 75 -1.31 4.22 9.93
C GLU A 75 -1.50 3.81 8.45
N ALA A 76 -2.74 3.80 7.99
CA ALA A 76 -3.13 3.45 6.62
C ALA A 76 -4.30 4.31 6.09
N VAL A 77 -4.34 5.58 6.51
CA VAL A 77 -5.33 6.57 6.03
C VAL A 77 -5.02 7.02 4.60
N PRO A 78 -5.89 7.78 3.91
CA PRO A 78 -5.60 8.32 2.59
C PRO A 78 -4.25 9.04 2.51
N GLU A 79 -3.66 9.07 1.31
CA GLU A 79 -2.33 9.63 1.05
C GLU A 79 -2.42 11.17 1.01
N ASP A 80 -2.53 11.75 2.18
CA ASP A 80 -2.58 13.19 2.47
C ASP A 80 -1.69 13.48 3.67
N GLU A 81 -0.67 14.29 3.47
CA GLU A 81 0.37 14.56 4.47
C GLU A 81 -0.21 15.17 5.75
N HIS A 82 -1.07 16.18 5.60
CA HIS A 82 -1.67 16.88 6.74
C HIS A 82 -2.53 15.94 7.59
N LEU A 83 -3.36 15.12 6.93
CA LEU A 83 -4.17 14.10 7.61
C LEU A 83 -3.29 13.07 8.33
N LYS A 84 -2.20 12.62 7.70
CA LYS A 84 -1.28 11.65 8.32
C LYS A 84 -0.57 12.25 9.53
N LEU A 85 -0.11 13.49 9.46
CA LEU A 85 0.51 14.20 10.60
C LEU A 85 -0.48 14.32 11.78
N GLU A 86 -1.73 14.70 11.51
CA GLU A 86 -2.79 14.77 12.52
C GLU A 86 -3.03 13.41 13.19
N VAL A 87 -3.17 12.36 12.39
CA VAL A 87 -3.42 11.00 12.88
C VAL A 87 -2.22 10.45 13.65
N MET A 88 -0.98 10.67 13.16
CA MET A 88 0.23 10.25 13.86
C MET A 88 0.36 10.94 15.22
N GLY A 89 0.11 12.25 15.30
CA GLY A 89 0.11 12.99 16.56
C GLY A 89 -0.96 12.49 17.54
N ALA A 90 -2.16 12.18 17.05
CA ALA A 90 -3.22 11.60 17.87
C ALA A 90 -2.83 10.20 18.40
N ILE A 91 -2.22 9.35 17.57
CA ILE A 91 -1.69 8.04 17.98
C ILE A 91 -0.65 8.21 19.09
N ASP A 92 0.31 9.14 18.93
CA ASP A 92 1.38 9.40 19.91
C ASP A 92 0.84 9.79 21.28
N GLY A 93 -0.28 10.52 21.30
CA GLY A 93 -0.94 10.95 22.54
C GLY A 93 -1.56 9.81 23.35
N VAL A 94 -1.74 8.63 22.76
CA VAL A 94 -2.51 7.52 23.37
C VAL A 94 -1.65 6.27 23.60
N VAL A 95 -0.73 5.95 22.69
CA VAL A 95 0.06 4.72 22.76
C VAL A 95 1.19 4.81 23.78
N ARG A 96 1.66 3.64 24.24
CA ARG A 96 2.82 3.51 25.13
C ARG A 96 4.10 4.03 24.45
N ASP A 97 5.04 4.50 25.24
CA ASP A 97 6.31 5.04 24.74
C ASP A 97 7.14 4.02 23.96
N GLU A 98 6.99 2.73 24.25
CA GLU A 98 7.71 1.66 23.53
C GLU A 98 6.99 1.16 22.28
N ALA A 99 5.78 1.63 22.01
CA ALA A 99 5.01 1.21 20.84
C ALA A 99 5.68 1.73 19.56
N ILE A 100 5.78 0.87 18.56
CA ILE A 100 6.21 1.29 17.22
C ILE A 100 5.05 1.99 16.54
N VAL A 101 5.32 3.12 15.91
CA VAL A 101 4.36 3.83 15.06
C VAL A 101 4.86 3.77 13.62
N ALA A 102 4.11 3.13 12.76
CA ALA A 102 4.47 2.95 11.36
C ALA A 102 3.46 3.62 10.43
N SER A 103 3.92 4.13 9.29
CA SER A 103 3.03 4.57 8.21
C SER A 103 3.11 3.60 7.03
N ASN A 104 1.97 3.35 6.39
CA ASN A 104 1.90 2.59 5.13
C ASN A 104 1.89 3.53 3.91
N THR A 105 2.42 4.73 4.04
CA THR A 105 2.59 5.66 2.91
C THR A 105 3.40 5.03 1.78
N SER A 106 3.14 5.49 0.54
CA SER A 106 3.92 5.08 -0.64
C SER A 106 4.91 6.15 -1.10
N SER A 107 4.74 7.39 -0.64
CA SER A 107 5.45 8.54 -1.22
C SER A 107 5.84 9.63 -0.22
N ILE A 108 5.12 9.77 0.89
CA ILE A 108 5.41 10.81 1.89
C ILE A 108 6.63 10.36 2.71
N PRO A 109 7.67 11.21 2.87
CA PRO A 109 8.83 10.90 3.67
C PRO A 109 8.46 10.56 5.12
N ILE A 110 9.00 9.46 5.63
CA ILE A 110 8.75 9.03 7.00
C ILE A 110 9.32 10.04 8.02
N ALA A 111 10.44 10.68 7.67
CA ALA A 111 11.05 11.72 8.51
C ALA A 111 10.11 12.93 8.72
N GLU A 112 9.27 13.26 7.74
CA GLU A 112 8.26 14.30 7.86
C GLU A 112 7.15 13.86 8.83
N LEU A 113 6.63 12.65 8.65
CA LEU A 113 5.59 12.10 9.53
C LEU A 113 6.08 11.90 10.97
N ALA A 114 7.36 11.59 11.16
CA ALA A 114 7.97 11.39 12.46
C ALA A 114 7.99 12.68 13.32
N GLN A 115 7.87 13.86 12.70
CA GLN A 115 7.80 15.14 13.43
C GLN A 115 6.54 15.24 14.32
N ALA A 116 5.48 14.49 14.01
CA ALA A 116 4.28 14.45 14.85
C ALA A 116 4.42 13.54 16.09
N ILE A 117 5.55 12.83 16.26
CA ILE A 117 5.78 11.83 17.29
C ILE A 117 6.89 12.33 18.25
N ARG A 118 6.65 12.25 19.57
CA ARG A 118 7.61 12.69 20.60
C ARG A 118 8.97 12.01 20.53
N ASP A 119 8.98 10.72 20.23
CA ASP A 119 10.21 9.95 20.04
C ASP A 119 10.25 9.39 18.60
N PRO A 120 10.93 10.09 17.67
CA PRO A 120 11.04 9.66 16.28
C PRO A 120 11.83 8.35 16.11
N SER A 121 12.59 7.92 17.11
CA SER A 121 13.35 6.66 17.02
C SER A 121 12.48 5.39 16.93
N ARG A 122 11.21 5.51 17.30
CA ARG A 122 10.21 4.44 17.21
C ARG A 122 9.31 4.51 15.96
N VAL A 123 9.62 5.44 15.03
CA VAL A 123 8.87 5.64 13.79
C VAL A 123 9.60 4.99 12.61
N LEU A 124 8.84 4.35 11.72
CA LEU A 124 9.33 3.81 10.45
C LEU A 124 8.18 3.67 9.44
N GLY A 125 8.51 3.39 8.18
CA GLY A 125 7.53 2.98 7.18
C GLY A 125 7.39 1.46 7.13
N LEU A 126 6.14 1.00 7.00
CA LEU A 126 5.81 -0.38 6.62
C LEU A 126 4.96 -0.34 5.36
N HIS A 127 5.63 -0.32 4.20
CA HIS A 127 4.97 -0.21 2.92
C HIS A 127 4.54 -1.58 2.41
N PHE A 128 3.24 -1.85 2.50
CA PHE A 128 2.60 -3.06 1.99
C PHE A 128 2.11 -2.87 0.56
N PHE A 129 2.06 -3.97 -0.18
CA PHE A 129 1.59 -4.00 -1.56
C PHE A 129 0.19 -4.59 -1.67
N SER A 130 -0.65 -4.01 -2.54
CA SER A 130 -2.01 -4.49 -2.79
C SER A 130 -2.03 -5.61 -3.84
N PRO A 131 -2.81 -6.68 -3.62
CA PRO A 131 -3.63 -7.05 -2.46
C PRO A 131 -2.77 -7.60 -1.31
N VAL A 132 -2.91 -7.02 -0.11
CA VAL A 132 -2.03 -7.36 1.04
C VAL A 132 -2.00 -8.86 1.37
N PRO A 133 -3.12 -9.62 1.38
CA PRO A 133 -3.08 -11.06 1.67
C PRO A 133 -2.31 -11.89 0.63
N VAL A 134 -2.03 -11.34 -0.54
CA VAL A 134 -1.38 -12.05 -1.66
C VAL A 134 0.08 -11.67 -1.81
N MET A 135 0.39 -10.38 -1.67
CA MET A 135 1.73 -9.86 -1.90
C MET A 135 2.66 -10.21 -0.74
N MET A 136 3.80 -10.82 -1.06
CA MET A 136 4.74 -11.33 -0.06
C MET A 136 5.69 -10.26 0.48
N LEU A 137 5.86 -9.15 -0.24
CA LEU A 137 6.83 -8.10 0.07
C LEU A 137 6.27 -7.06 1.03
N VAL A 138 7.11 -6.62 1.98
CA VAL A 138 6.93 -5.38 2.73
C VAL A 138 8.25 -4.62 2.75
N GLU A 139 8.25 -3.36 2.31
CA GLU A 139 9.38 -2.48 2.46
C GLU A 139 9.38 -1.87 3.86
N VAL A 140 10.46 -2.08 4.59
CA VAL A 140 10.75 -1.49 5.90
C VAL A 140 11.56 -0.22 5.64
N VAL A 141 10.91 0.92 5.75
CA VAL A 141 11.49 2.24 5.41
C VAL A 141 12.10 2.85 6.67
N ILE A 142 13.42 3.10 6.61
CA ILE A 142 14.22 3.55 7.74
C ILE A 142 14.47 5.04 7.58
N ALA A 143 13.80 5.84 8.43
CA ALA A 143 14.00 7.29 8.51
C ALA A 143 15.31 7.64 9.24
N LEU A 144 15.64 8.93 9.28
CA LEU A 144 16.91 9.43 9.84
C LEU A 144 17.11 9.01 11.30
N ASP A 145 16.05 9.08 12.10
CA ASP A 145 16.09 8.84 13.54
C ASP A 145 15.62 7.45 13.94
N THR A 146 15.15 6.63 13.01
CA THR A 146 14.64 5.28 13.29
C THR A 146 15.73 4.41 13.94
N SER A 147 15.48 3.90 15.14
CA SER A 147 16.45 3.06 15.86
C SER A 147 16.56 1.64 15.28
N GLU A 148 17.76 1.05 15.40
CA GLU A 148 17.98 -0.37 15.02
C GLU A 148 17.02 -1.34 15.74
N ARG A 149 16.69 -1.04 17.01
CA ARG A 149 15.72 -1.82 17.79
C ARG A 149 14.34 -1.78 17.14
N THR A 150 13.89 -0.63 16.67
CA THR A 150 12.61 -0.45 15.97
C THR A 150 12.60 -1.24 14.68
N VAL A 151 13.65 -1.12 13.86
CA VAL A 151 13.82 -1.89 12.62
C VAL A 151 13.75 -3.39 12.87
N ALA A 152 14.52 -3.89 13.86
CA ALA A 152 14.55 -5.31 14.17
C ALA A 152 13.19 -5.85 14.64
N ARG A 153 12.42 -5.05 15.41
CA ARG A 153 11.06 -5.43 15.84
C ARG A 153 10.08 -5.45 14.68
N ALA A 154 10.15 -4.45 13.81
CA ALA A 154 9.29 -4.36 12.62
C ALA A 154 9.55 -5.51 11.63
N LYS A 155 10.81 -5.87 11.38
CA LYS A 155 11.16 -7.03 10.55
C LYS A 155 10.59 -8.33 11.11
N ARG A 156 10.74 -8.58 12.40
CA ARG A 156 10.14 -9.76 13.06
C ARG A 156 8.62 -9.79 12.94
N PHE A 157 7.96 -8.63 13.04
CA PHE A 157 6.52 -8.54 12.79
C PHE A 157 6.19 -8.96 11.37
N VAL A 158 6.86 -8.40 10.36
CA VAL A 158 6.65 -8.73 8.94
C VAL A 158 6.89 -10.22 8.66
N GLU A 159 7.95 -10.79 9.23
CA GLU A 159 8.26 -12.23 9.12
C GLU A 159 7.17 -13.09 9.77
N ARG A 160 6.65 -12.67 10.93
CA ARG A 160 5.52 -13.37 11.59
C ARG A 160 4.24 -13.35 10.75
N LEU A 161 4.05 -12.33 9.89
CA LEU A 161 2.96 -12.30 8.91
C LEU A 161 3.16 -13.30 7.75
N GLY A 162 4.26 -14.04 7.72
CA GLY A 162 4.65 -14.90 6.60
C GLY A 162 5.15 -14.12 5.39
N LYS A 163 5.51 -12.83 5.56
CA LYS A 163 5.98 -11.95 4.48
C LYS A 163 7.49 -11.76 4.53
N ARG A 164 8.04 -11.19 3.45
CA ARG A 164 9.47 -10.89 3.34
C ARG A 164 9.72 -9.39 3.54
N PRO A 165 10.41 -8.98 4.61
CA PRO A 165 10.86 -7.61 4.76
C PRO A 165 12.09 -7.36 3.88
N ILE A 166 12.12 -6.19 3.22
CA ILE A 166 13.36 -5.60 2.67
C ILE A 166 13.55 -4.24 3.30
N GLU A 167 14.80 -3.86 3.54
CA GLU A 167 15.13 -2.55 4.10
C GLU A 167 15.39 -1.54 3.01
N THR A 168 14.88 -0.33 3.20
CA THR A 168 15.17 0.80 2.35
C THR A 168 15.35 2.07 3.18
N LYS A 169 16.08 3.03 2.65
CA LYS A 169 16.13 4.37 3.22
C LYS A 169 14.86 5.14 2.91
N ASP A 170 14.58 6.10 3.76
CA ASP A 170 13.45 7.01 3.62
C ASP A 170 13.69 7.95 2.44
N ARG A 171 13.13 7.56 1.32
CA ARG A 171 13.17 8.31 0.06
C ARG A 171 11.89 8.00 -0.71
N SER A 172 11.20 9.04 -1.18
CA SER A 172 9.92 8.90 -1.88
C SER A 172 9.94 7.79 -2.94
N GLY A 173 8.92 6.92 -2.93
CA GLY A 173 8.81 5.78 -3.84
C GLY A 173 9.62 4.55 -3.45
N PHE A 174 10.47 4.63 -2.43
CA PHE A 174 11.29 3.54 -1.88
C PHE A 174 12.05 2.76 -2.96
N ILE A 175 12.06 1.42 -2.95
CA ILE A 175 12.73 0.64 -3.98
C ILE A 175 11.80 0.37 -5.17
N VAL A 176 10.60 -0.16 -4.88
CA VAL A 176 9.74 -0.69 -5.95
C VAL A 176 9.22 0.43 -6.84
N ASN A 177 8.64 1.50 -6.29
CA ASN A 177 8.09 2.58 -7.10
C ASN A 177 9.17 3.38 -7.83
N MET A 178 10.36 3.55 -7.22
CA MET A 178 11.48 4.22 -7.89
C MET A 178 11.95 3.51 -9.17
N LEU A 179 11.79 2.18 -9.24
CA LEU A 179 12.14 1.39 -10.44
C LEU A 179 10.93 1.19 -11.35
N LEU A 180 9.76 0.97 -10.77
CA LEU A 180 8.55 0.63 -11.50
C LEU A 180 7.98 1.83 -12.25
N VAL A 181 7.95 3.02 -11.63
CA VAL A 181 7.33 4.20 -12.23
C VAL A 181 8.04 4.60 -13.54
N PRO A 182 9.38 4.76 -13.60
CA PRO A 182 10.06 5.07 -14.87
C PRO A 182 9.82 4.00 -15.95
N TYR A 183 9.77 2.74 -15.57
CA TYR A 183 9.47 1.65 -16.49
C TYR A 183 8.05 1.77 -17.08
N LEU A 184 7.05 2.03 -16.24
CA LEU A 184 5.66 2.17 -16.69
C LEU A 184 5.44 3.45 -17.50
N THR A 185 6.01 4.58 -17.07
CA THR A 185 5.89 5.86 -17.80
C THR A 185 6.59 5.79 -19.17
N ALA A 186 7.72 5.09 -19.26
CA ALA A 186 8.39 4.85 -20.55
C ALA A 186 7.50 4.06 -21.52
N ALA A 187 6.80 3.01 -21.04
CA ALA A 187 5.87 2.25 -21.87
C ALA A 187 4.66 3.09 -22.32
N VAL A 188 4.14 3.95 -21.43
CA VAL A 188 3.03 4.86 -21.76
C VAL A 188 3.47 5.90 -22.82
N ARG A 189 4.67 6.49 -22.68
CA ARG A 189 5.22 7.42 -23.69
C ARG A 189 5.41 6.73 -25.03
N MET A 190 5.97 5.52 -25.05
CA MET A 190 6.15 4.73 -26.28
C MET A 190 4.81 4.50 -27.01
N TYR A 191 3.74 4.25 -26.28
CA TYR A 191 2.40 4.14 -26.84
C TYR A 191 1.84 5.50 -27.31
N GLU A 192 2.01 6.55 -26.50
CA GLU A 192 1.55 7.92 -26.82
C GLU A 192 2.20 8.46 -28.10
N ASP A 193 3.50 8.17 -28.29
CA ASP A 193 4.27 8.55 -29.47
C ASP A 193 3.93 7.74 -30.74
N GLY A 194 3.04 6.74 -30.62
CA GLY A 194 2.67 5.86 -31.73
C GLY A 194 3.79 4.92 -32.18
N PHE A 195 4.80 4.69 -31.33
CA PHE A 195 5.94 3.83 -31.66
C PHE A 195 5.54 2.35 -31.83
N ALA A 196 4.64 1.86 -30.97
CA ALA A 196 4.11 0.51 -31.05
C ALA A 196 2.68 0.41 -30.47
N SER A 197 1.98 -0.67 -30.81
CA SER A 197 0.66 -0.93 -30.22
C SER A 197 0.76 -1.35 -28.74
N CYS A 198 -0.34 -1.17 -27.97
CA CYS A 198 -0.43 -1.68 -26.59
C CYS A 198 -0.03 -3.15 -26.50
N ALA A 199 -0.55 -3.96 -27.42
CA ALA A 199 -0.32 -5.41 -27.45
C ALA A 199 1.15 -5.74 -27.71
N ASP A 200 1.80 -5.03 -28.63
CA ASP A 200 3.21 -5.28 -28.96
C ASP A 200 4.13 -4.88 -27.82
N ILE A 201 3.89 -3.72 -27.18
CA ILE A 201 4.65 -3.27 -25.99
C ILE A 201 4.53 -4.32 -24.87
N ASP A 202 3.33 -4.75 -24.56
CA ASP A 202 3.08 -5.73 -23.50
C ASP A 202 3.67 -7.10 -23.84
N ASN A 203 3.52 -7.58 -25.07
CA ASN A 203 4.09 -8.85 -25.52
C ASN A 203 5.62 -8.81 -25.56
N GLY A 204 6.21 -7.66 -25.96
CA GLY A 204 7.65 -7.49 -25.95
C GLY A 204 8.22 -7.75 -24.55
N MET A 205 7.62 -7.18 -23.50
CA MET A 205 8.09 -7.37 -22.13
C MET A 205 7.75 -8.74 -21.56
N ARG A 206 6.58 -9.29 -21.90
CA ARG A 206 6.18 -10.64 -21.44
C ARG A 206 7.06 -11.72 -22.06
N LEU A 207 7.25 -11.69 -23.36
CA LEU A 207 7.94 -12.76 -24.10
C LEU A 207 9.44 -12.54 -24.18
N GLY A 208 9.90 -11.28 -24.27
CA GLY A 208 11.31 -10.94 -24.38
C GLY A 208 12.03 -10.90 -23.02
N CYS A 209 11.33 -10.49 -21.95
CA CYS A 209 11.91 -10.36 -20.61
C CYS A 209 11.31 -11.34 -19.58
N GLY A 210 10.31 -12.13 -19.95
CA GLY A 210 9.67 -13.11 -19.05
C GLY A 210 8.81 -12.43 -17.96
N HIS A 211 8.35 -11.21 -18.18
CA HIS A 211 7.46 -10.56 -17.21
C HIS A 211 6.10 -11.26 -17.15
N PRO A 212 5.53 -11.47 -15.96
CA PRO A 212 4.23 -12.14 -15.82
C PRO A 212 3.09 -11.33 -16.43
N MET A 213 3.28 -10.01 -16.55
CA MET A 213 2.31 -9.05 -17.09
C MET A 213 3.04 -7.96 -17.86
N GLY A 214 2.48 -7.51 -18.97
CA GLY A 214 3.02 -6.38 -19.72
C GLY A 214 2.80 -5.04 -18.99
N PRO A 215 3.59 -4.00 -19.31
CA PRO A 215 3.57 -2.74 -18.58
C PRO A 215 2.24 -2.00 -18.68
N LEU A 216 1.57 -1.97 -19.83
CA LEU A 216 0.30 -1.27 -20.00
C LEU A 216 -0.86 -2.03 -19.34
N THR A 217 -0.84 -3.37 -19.38
CA THR A 217 -1.75 -4.20 -18.60
C THR A 217 -1.52 -3.98 -17.09
N LEU A 218 -0.28 -3.79 -16.65
CA LEU A 218 0.05 -3.51 -15.24
C LEU A 218 -0.43 -2.12 -14.82
N CYS A 219 -0.31 -1.10 -15.69
CA CYS A 219 -0.90 0.22 -15.46
C CYS A 219 -2.41 0.12 -15.19
N ASP A 220 -3.14 -0.63 -16.02
CA ASP A 220 -4.58 -0.85 -15.87
C ASP A 220 -4.93 -1.66 -14.61
N PHE A 221 -4.05 -2.56 -14.18
CA PHE A 221 -4.23 -3.35 -12.96
C PHE A 221 -4.02 -2.51 -11.69
N ILE A 222 -3.01 -1.66 -11.66
CA ILE A 222 -2.74 -0.72 -10.56
C ILE A 222 -3.88 0.31 -10.47
N GLY A 223 -4.32 0.80 -11.61
CA GLY A 223 -5.24 1.90 -11.77
C GLY A 223 -4.49 3.19 -12.11
N LEU A 224 -4.90 3.81 -13.22
CA LEU A 224 -4.20 4.96 -13.81
C LEU A 224 -4.22 6.20 -12.92
N ASP A 225 -5.27 6.40 -12.12
CA ASP A 225 -5.34 7.48 -11.12
C ASP A 225 -4.32 7.28 -9.98
N VAL A 226 -4.17 6.05 -9.50
CA VAL A 226 -3.18 5.70 -8.47
C VAL A 226 -1.77 5.88 -9.04
N LEU A 227 -1.51 5.34 -10.23
CA LEU A 227 -0.21 5.47 -10.88
C LEU A 227 0.12 6.94 -11.17
N TYR A 228 -0.85 7.73 -11.63
CA TYR A 228 -0.69 9.16 -11.87
C TYR A 228 -0.27 9.90 -10.59
N ALA A 229 -0.94 9.64 -9.47
CA ALA A 229 -0.62 10.26 -8.19
C ALA A 229 0.79 9.91 -7.71
N VAL A 230 1.22 8.65 -7.90
CA VAL A 230 2.59 8.23 -7.55
C VAL A 230 3.62 8.90 -8.47
N CYS A 231 3.36 8.98 -9.78
CA CYS A 231 4.24 9.69 -10.71
C CYS A 231 4.40 11.16 -10.32
N ASP A 232 3.28 11.82 -10.02
CA ASP A 232 3.23 13.25 -9.67
C ASP A 232 4.04 13.51 -8.38
N SER A 233 3.84 12.70 -7.35
CA SER A 233 4.59 12.78 -6.10
C SER A 233 6.10 12.58 -6.30
N LEU A 234 6.51 11.57 -7.08
CA LEU A 234 7.93 11.36 -7.38
C LEU A 234 8.52 12.48 -8.23
N TYR A 235 7.75 13.02 -9.16
CA TYR A 235 8.18 14.16 -9.96
C TYR A 235 8.34 15.42 -9.11
N GLU A 236 7.41 15.69 -8.19
CA GLU A 236 7.53 16.81 -7.26
C GLU A 236 8.76 16.70 -6.36
N GLU A 237 9.09 15.51 -5.89
CA GLU A 237 10.27 15.24 -5.05
C GLU A 237 11.58 15.39 -5.83
N PHE A 238 11.70 14.75 -7.02
CA PHE A 238 12.97 14.60 -7.71
C PHE A 238 13.16 15.56 -8.87
N LYS A 239 12.08 16.15 -9.41
CA LYS A 239 12.08 17.03 -10.60
C LYS A 239 12.79 16.40 -11.81
N ARG A 240 12.64 15.09 -12.00
CA ARG A 240 13.23 14.33 -13.10
C ARG A 240 12.14 13.89 -14.07
N ASP A 241 12.40 14.08 -15.38
CA ASP A 241 11.44 13.78 -16.45
C ASP A 241 10.99 12.32 -16.49
N GLU A 242 11.81 11.38 -16.01
CA GLU A 242 11.47 9.96 -15.96
C GLU A 242 10.26 9.67 -15.04
N TYR A 243 10.04 10.51 -14.02
CA TYR A 243 8.89 10.39 -13.11
C TYR A 243 7.70 11.21 -13.55
N ALA A 244 7.88 12.20 -14.45
CA ALA A 244 6.79 13.06 -14.89
C ALA A 244 5.64 12.23 -15.49
N PRO A 245 4.38 12.43 -15.03
CA PRO A 245 3.26 11.68 -15.58
C PRO A 245 3.07 12.03 -17.07
N PRO A 246 3.01 11.01 -17.96
CA PRO A 246 2.76 11.26 -19.38
C PRO A 246 1.45 12.01 -19.63
N PRO A 247 1.40 12.97 -20.58
CA PRO A 247 0.17 13.71 -20.89
C PRO A 247 -1.03 12.82 -21.23
N LEU A 248 -0.81 11.69 -21.90
CA LEU A 248 -1.86 10.70 -22.18
C LEU A 248 -2.49 10.17 -20.89
N MET A 249 -1.67 9.82 -19.90
CA MET A 249 -2.16 9.29 -18.62
C MET A 249 -3.09 10.29 -17.94
N LYS A 250 -2.71 11.57 -17.90
CA LYS A 250 -3.57 12.66 -17.38
C LYS A 250 -4.91 12.71 -18.08
N ARG A 251 -4.92 12.63 -19.42
CA ARG A 251 -6.15 12.65 -20.22
C ARG A 251 -7.02 11.41 -19.96
N MET A 252 -6.40 10.23 -19.81
CA MET A 252 -7.12 9.00 -19.50
C MET A 252 -7.79 9.07 -18.13
N VAL A 253 -7.07 9.53 -17.10
CA VAL A 253 -7.64 9.75 -15.77
C VAL A 253 -8.80 10.73 -15.80
N ALA A 254 -8.63 11.88 -16.45
CA ALA A 254 -9.68 12.91 -16.58
C ALA A 254 -10.93 12.40 -17.32
N SER A 255 -10.77 11.42 -18.23
CA SER A 255 -11.89 10.81 -18.97
C SER A 255 -12.51 9.58 -18.27
N GLY A 256 -12.09 9.27 -17.03
CA GLY A 256 -12.59 8.11 -16.28
C GLY A 256 -12.07 6.76 -16.75
N ARG A 257 -11.06 6.73 -17.63
CA ARG A 257 -10.39 5.50 -18.04
C ARG A 257 -9.33 5.13 -17.01
N LEU A 258 -9.75 4.47 -15.93
CA LEU A 258 -8.89 4.19 -14.78
C LEU A 258 -8.33 2.75 -14.78
N GLY A 259 -8.49 2.01 -15.85
CA GLY A 259 -8.07 0.62 -15.96
C GLY A 259 -9.18 -0.37 -15.57
N ARG A 260 -8.80 -1.53 -15.04
CA ARG A 260 -9.74 -2.63 -14.71
C ARG A 260 -10.90 -2.20 -13.81
N LYS A 261 -10.66 -1.34 -12.85
CA LYS A 261 -11.69 -0.90 -11.89
C LYS A 261 -12.82 -0.08 -12.51
N SER A 262 -12.57 0.56 -13.66
CA SER A 262 -13.58 1.32 -14.42
C SER A 262 -14.03 0.59 -15.70
N GLY A 263 -13.61 -0.66 -15.90
CA GLY A 263 -13.90 -1.45 -17.11
C GLY A 263 -13.09 -1.02 -18.34
N ARG A 264 -12.31 0.04 -18.26
CA ARG A 264 -11.54 0.57 -19.39
C ARG A 264 -10.29 1.32 -18.97
N GLY A 265 -9.18 1.06 -19.63
CA GLY A 265 -7.91 1.76 -19.51
C GLY A 265 -7.21 1.81 -20.87
N PHE A 266 -5.99 1.27 -20.93
CA PHE A 266 -5.30 0.94 -22.20
C PHE A 266 -6.02 -0.17 -22.94
N TYR A 267 -6.68 -1.06 -22.17
CA TYR A 267 -7.51 -2.16 -22.68
C TYR A 267 -8.97 -1.96 -22.22
N GLU A 268 -9.84 -2.76 -22.83
CA GLU A 268 -11.24 -2.88 -22.41
C GLU A 268 -11.41 -4.16 -21.58
N TYR A 269 -12.20 -4.08 -20.52
CA TYR A 269 -12.44 -5.16 -19.58
C TYR A 269 -13.95 -5.39 -19.44
N GLU A 270 -14.38 -6.62 -19.61
CA GLU A 270 -15.77 -6.97 -19.32
C GLU A 270 -16.05 -6.80 -17.82
N HIS A 271 -17.17 -6.17 -17.48
CA HIS A 271 -17.67 -6.12 -16.11
C HIS A 271 -18.08 -7.55 -15.69
N ARG A 272 -17.26 -8.16 -14.82
CA ARG A 272 -17.62 -9.41 -14.16
C ARG A 272 -18.28 -9.17 -12.84
#